data_fff0ea44f8651b4d030a867be3ce6754
#
_entry.id   fff0ea44f8651b4d030a867be3ce6754
#
_cell.length_a   1.000
_cell.length_b   1.000
_cell.length_c   1.000
_cell.angle_alpha   90.00
_cell.angle_beta   90.00
_cell.angle_gamma   90.00
#
_symmetry.space_group_name_H-M   'P 1'
#
loop_
_entity.id
_entity.type
_entity.pdbx_description
1 polymer ?
#
loop_
_entity_poly.entity_id
_entity_poly.type
_entity_poly.pdbx_seq_one_letter_code
_entity_poly.pdbx_strand_id
1 'polypeptide(L)'
;METPQEYARLLTARLLGEPLTDAENRKLDAAAEANAATFRRLDEDCPADRLLELERSGYGRRMADRFSRELRRRRLRRLWGRVSLAVAAAACLVLAVLFVGQGTDGREDADGRTAALAPIEIQPGRAVATLTLADGRQFELEEMTGADVRALTDSLHRTAAAGDAPSAYNTLDIPAGGEYAYVLPDGTKVRLNSMTRLRYPVHFTGSERRVELQGEAYFEVAHDARKPFIVRTGRGDITVYGTRFNVTDYADSPFAAVLVSGSIGFRPAQGGQTVRLRPSELLTCDADGHTTVTTVDPSVYTAWVDHRFVFRGQTLESIMTTLARWYDFTPVFRSDEARRIRLSGRLNRHEDIRVLLRSYEATTGLTFRIEGRNIVITP
;
A
#
# COMPACT_ATOMS: atom_id res chain seq x y z
N MET A 1 6.18 14.76 -30.84
CA MET A 1 6.34 14.14 -29.51
C MET A 1 6.61 12.67 -29.73
N GLU A 2 7.85 12.29 -29.54
CA GLU A 2 8.34 10.92 -29.77
C GLU A 2 7.81 9.96 -28.70
N THR A 3 7.55 8.72 -29.10
CA THR A 3 6.91 7.74 -28.20
C THR A 3 7.91 7.24 -27.16
N PRO A 4 7.48 6.92 -25.92
CA PRO A 4 8.34 6.31 -24.89
C PRO A 4 9.05 5.03 -25.34
N GLN A 5 8.53 4.36 -26.38
CA GLN A 5 9.09 3.15 -26.96
C GLN A 5 10.35 3.41 -27.82
N GLU A 6 10.36 4.51 -28.57
CA GLU A 6 11.52 4.91 -29.39
C GLU A 6 12.69 5.29 -28.49
N TYR A 7 12.38 5.96 -27.37
CA TYR A 7 13.35 6.37 -26.38
C TYR A 7 14.02 5.20 -25.66
N ALA A 8 13.22 4.22 -25.22
CA ALA A 8 13.73 3.00 -24.60
C ALA A 8 14.62 2.19 -25.54
N ARG A 9 14.31 2.18 -26.85
CA ARG A 9 15.14 1.53 -27.87
C ARG A 9 16.50 2.19 -28.01
N LEU A 10 16.54 3.53 -28.12
CA LEU A 10 17.78 4.28 -28.28
C LEU A 10 18.70 4.17 -27.06
N LEU A 11 18.11 4.19 -25.86
CA LEU A 11 18.84 4.00 -24.61
C LEU A 11 19.47 2.59 -24.53
N THR A 12 18.69 1.56 -24.89
CA THR A 12 19.18 0.19 -24.91
C THR A 12 20.32 -0.01 -25.91
N ALA A 13 20.19 0.57 -27.12
CA ALA A 13 21.24 0.52 -28.15
C ALA A 13 22.56 1.18 -27.67
N ARG A 14 22.47 2.33 -26.99
CA ARG A 14 23.63 3.02 -26.40
C ARG A 14 24.29 2.22 -25.29
N LEU A 15 23.50 1.60 -24.40
CA LEU A 15 24.02 0.75 -23.30
C LEU A 15 24.67 -0.54 -23.82
N LEU A 16 24.22 -1.05 -24.96
CA LEU A 16 24.80 -2.24 -25.61
C LEU A 16 25.98 -1.91 -26.52
N GLY A 17 26.37 -0.63 -26.67
CA GLY A 17 27.46 -0.19 -27.54
C GLY A 17 27.14 -0.27 -29.02
N GLU A 18 25.87 -0.33 -29.41
CA GLU A 18 25.45 -0.30 -30.81
C GLU A 18 25.64 1.09 -31.41
N PRO A 19 26.09 1.22 -32.68
CA PRO A 19 26.32 2.50 -33.31
C PRO A 19 25.00 3.25 -33.56
N LEU A 20 24.82 4.36 -32.85
CA LEU A 20 23.70 5.29 -33.04
C LEU A 20 24.10 6.41 -34.02
N THR A 21 23.15 6.88 -34.81
CA THR A 21 23.36 8.04 -35.69
C THR A 21 23.49 9.34 -34.86
N ASP A 22 24.13 10.39 -35.43
CA ASP A 22 24.28 11.70 -34.76
C ASP A 22 22.93 12.35 -34.39
N ALA A 23 21.88 12.06 -35.15
CA ALA A 23 20.53 12.51 -34.84
C ALA A 23 19.91 11.77 -33.63
N GLU A 24 20.13 10.47 -33.54
CA GLU A 24 19.67 9.62 -32.39
C GLU A 24 20.42 9.96 -31.13
N ASN A 25 21.72 10.19 -31.18
CA ASN A 25 22.54 10.64 -30.06
C ASN A 25 22.06 12.00 -29.52
N ARG A 26 21.83 13.00 -30.40
CA ARG A 26 21.29 14.32 -29.98
C ARG A 26 19.92 14.22 -29.32
N LYS A 27 19.06 13.33 -29.79
CA LYS A 27 17.74 13.05 -29.15
C LYS A 27 17.88 12.46 -27.77
N LEU A 28 18.79 11.51 -27.60
CA LEU A 28 19.06 10.87 -26.33
C LEU A 28 19.63 11.86 -25.30
N ASP A 29 20.56 12.71 -25.72
CA ASP A 29 21.22 13.71 -24.88
C ASP A 29 20.23 14.81 -24.44
N ALA A 30 19.39 15.30 -25.35
CA ALA A 30 18.34 16.29 -25.02
C ALA A 30 17.32 15.77 -23.99
N ALA A 31 16.98 14.49 -24.08
CA ALA A 31 16.07 13.89 -23.11
C ALA A 31 16.76 13.51 -21.78
N ALA A 32 18.06 13.21 -21.80
CA ALA A 32 18.87 13.03 -20.60
C ALA A 32 19.00 14.34 -19.82
N GLU A 33 19.16 15.48 -20.49
CA GLU A 33 19.16 16.80 -19.85
C GLU A 33 17.80 17.14 -19.22
N ALA A 34 16.70 16.83 -19.90
CA ALA A 34 15.33 17.06 -19.39
C ALA A 34 14.99 16.18 -18.17
N ASN A 35 15.65 15.03 -17.99
CA ASN A 35 15.39 14.05 -16.93
C ASN A 35 16.66 13.61 -16.19
N ALA A 36 17.62 14.49 -15.99
CA ALA A 36 18.95 14.19 -15.46
C ALA A 36 18.97 13.44 -14.10
N ALA A 37 17.95 13.62 -13.25
CA ALA A 37 17.82 12.93 -11.99
C ALA A 37 17.41 11.45 -12.15
N THR A 38 16.61 11.15 -13.17
CA THR A 38 16.15 9.77 -13.47
C THR A 38 17.25 8.98 -14.16
N PHE A 39 18.04 9.63 -15.02
CA PHE A 39 19.13 8.99 -15.74
C PHE A 39 20.33 8.61 -14.87
N ARG A 40 20.70 9.45 -13.91
CA ARG A 40 21.77 9.10 -12.93
C ARG A 40 21.45 7.85 -12.12
N ARG A 41 20.20 7.64 -11.78
CA ARG A 41 19.77 6.42 -11.07
C ARG A 41 19.81 5.16 -11.92
N LEU A 42 19.53 5.26 -13.22
CA LEU A 42 19.59 4.13 -14.15
C LEU A 42 21.04 3.68 -14.45
N ASP A 43 21.97 4.62 -14.46
CA ASP A 43 23.40 4.35 -14.73
C ASP A 43 24.10 3.72 -13.51
N GLU A 44 23.68 4.08 -12.28
CA GLU A 44 24.25 3.57 -11.03
C GLU A 44 23.67 2.21 -10.59
N ASP A 45 22.39 1.91 -10.92
CA ASP A 45 21.66 0.75 -10.38
C ASP A 45 21.54 -0.44 -11.33
N CYS A 46 21.95 -0.34 -12.59
CA CYS A 46 21.74 -1.41 -13.59
C CYS A 46 23.01 -1.73 -14.39
N PRO A 47 23.88 -2.61 -13.90
CA PRO A 47 25.08 -3.05 -14.63
C PRO A 47 24.68 -3.74 -15.94
N ALA A 48 25.42 -3.44 -17.02
CA ALA A 48 25.19 -3.88 -18.40
C ALA A 48 24.99 -5.42 -18.53
N ASP A 49 25.62 -6.21 -17.68
CA ASP A 49 25.52 -7.67 -17.66
C ASP A 49 24.09 -8.16 -17.35
N ARG A 50 23.35 -7.48 -16.48
CA ARG A 50 21.95 -7.82 -16.15
C ARG A 50 20.98 -7.49 -17.28
N LEU A 51 21.25 -6.45 -18.06
CA LEU A 51 20.44 -6.09 -19.24
C LEU A 51 20.58 -7.13 -20.35
N LEU A 52 21.81 -7.65 -20.59
CA LEU A 52 22.07 -8.73 -21.55
C LEU A 52 21.39 -10.04 -21.16
N GLU A 53 21.29 -10.34 -19.87
CA GLU A 53 20.60 -11.53 -19.36
C GLU A 53 19.07 -11.42 -19.50
N LEU A 54 18.50 -10.23 -19.30
CA LEU A 54 17.09 -9.93 -19.52
C LEU A 54 16.70 -9.99 -21.01
N GLU A 55 17.58 -9.59 -21.90
CA GLU A 55 17.35 -9.64 -23.37
C GLU A 55 17.41 -11.08 -23.88
N ARG A 56 18.39 -11.88 -23.45
CA ARG A 56 18.51 -13.33 -23.77
C ARG A 56 17.32 -14.14 -23.29
N SER A 57 16.71 -13.77 -22.15
CA SER A 57 15.53 -14.45 -21.59
C SER A 57 14.23 -14.19 -22.36
N GLY A 58 14.23 -13.27 -23.34
CA GLY A 58 13.02 -12.85 -24.07
C GLY A 58 11.96 -12.15 -23.21
N TYR A 59 12.33 -11.74 -22.00
CA TYR A 59 11.43 -11.12 -21.03
C TYR A 59 10.88 -9.78 -21.53
N GLY A 60 11.71 -8.96 -22.16
CA GLY A 60 11.33 -7.66 -22.71
C GLY A 60 10.26 -7.75 -23.80
N ARG A 61 10.36 -8.73 -24.72
CA ARG A 61 9.36 -8.96 -25.78
C ARG A 61 8.03 -9.43 -25.20
N ARG A 62 8.04 -10.33 -24.22
CA ARG A 62 6.81 -10.82 -23.55
C ARG A 62 6.12 -9.74 -22.73
N MET A 63 6.87 -8.81 -22.12
CA MET A 63 6.33 -7.64 -21.42
C MET A 63 5.71 -6.63 -22.38
N ALA A 64 6.39 -6.29 -23.49
CA ALA A 64 5.87 -5.37 -24.50
C ALA A 64 4.58 -5.90 -25.16
N ASP A 65 4.50 -7.21 -25.40
CA ASP A 65 3.30 -7.87 -25.96
C ASP A 65 2.14 -7.95 -24.94
N ARG A 66 2.42 -8.07 -23.65
CA ARG A 66 1.39 -7.97 -22.60
C ARG A 66 0.87 -6.54 -22.47
N PHE A 67 1.76 -5.56 -22.43
CA PHE A 67 1.41 -4.15 -22.30
C PHE A 67 0.61 -3.63 -23.49
N SER A 68 0.99 -4.01 -24.72
CA SER A 68 0.26 -3.64 -25.94
C SER A 68 -1.14 -4.29 -26.02
N ARG A 69 -1.29 -5.54 -25.54
CA ARG A 69 -2.60 -6.22 -25.42
C ARG A 69 -3.49 -5.56 -24.37
N GLU A 70 -2.94 -5.15 -23.23
CA GLU A 70 -3.65 -4.47 -22.16
C GLU A 70 -4.16 -3.08 -22.62
N LEU A 71 -3.33 -2.29 -23.31
CA LEU A 71 -3.72 -1.00 -23.88
C LEU A 71 -4.80 -1.13 -24.96
N ARG A 72 -4.73 -2.17 -25.82
CA ARG A 72 -5.79 -2.47 -26.80
C ARG A 72 -7.11 -2.86 -26.13
N ARG A 73 -7.06 -3.68 -25.05
CA ARG A 73 -8.24 -4.05 -24.25
C ARG A 73 -8.89 -2.84 -23.58
N ARG A 74 -8.13 -1.91 -23.05
CA ARG A 74 -8.66 -0.68 -22.41
C ARG A 74 -9.28 0.27 -23.45
N ARG A 75 -8.71 0.38 -24.66
CA ARG A 75 -9.31 1.16 -25.76
C ARG A 75 -10.62 0.53 -26.26
N LEU A 76 -10.64 -0.77 -26.48
CA LEU A 76 -11.84 -1.52 -26.86
C LEU A 76 -12.95 -1.43 -25.79
N ARG A 77 -12.63 -1.58 -24.49
CA ARG A 77 -13.62 -1.44 -23.42
C ARG A 77 -14.26 -0.04 -23.37
N ARG A 78 -13.52 1.03 -23.64
CA ARG A 78 -14.08 2.40 -23.72
C ARG A 78 -14.98 2.61 -24.95
N LEU A 79 -14.68 1.97 -26.06
CA LEU A 79 -15.52 2.00 -27.26
C LEU A 79 -16.78 1.14 -27.07
N TRP A 80 -16.65 -0.06 -26.51
CA TRP A 80 -17.77 -0.94 -26.23
C TRP A 80 -18.71 -0.39 -25.13
N GLY A 81 -18.19 0.31 -24.14
CA GLY A 81 -19.01 0.99 -23.12
C GLY A 81 -19.90 2.10 -23.70
N ARG A 82 -19.47 2.78 -24.78
CA ARG A 82 -20.28 3.80 -25.47
C ARG A 82 -21.32 3.17 -26.41
N VAL A 83 -20.98 2.04 -27.02
CA VAL A 83 -21.90 1.29 -27.89
C VAL A 83 -22.95 0.56 -27.07
N SER A 84 -22.57 -0.05 -25.93
CA SER A 84 -23.52 -0.75 -25.04
C SER A 84 -24.53 0.21 -24.40
N LEU A 85 -24.17 1.44 -24.09
CA LEU A 85 -25.11 2.45 -23.57
C LEU A 85 -26.17 2.85 -24.62
N ALA A 86 -25.77 2.98 -25.88
CA ALA A 86 -26.70 3.29 -26.98
C ALA A 86 -27.64 2.11 -27.27
N VAL A 87 -27.16 0.87 -27.24
CA VAL A 87 -27.98 -0.36 -27.44
C VAL A 87 -28.93 -0.58 -26.26
N ALA A 88 -28.48 -0.31 -25.01
CA ALA A 88 -29.34 -0.41 -23.82
C ALA A 88 -30.48 0.62 -23.86
N ALA A 89 -30.22 1.86 -24.30
CA ALA A 89 -31.27 2.88 -24.44
C ALA A 89 -32.31 2.50 -25.51
N ALA A 90 -31.89 1.91 -26.64
CA ALA A 90 -32.81 1.41 -27.68
C ALA A 90 -33.63 0.21 -27.21
N ALA A 91 -33.03 -0.73 -26.46
CA ALA A 91 -33.72 -1.89 -25.89
C ALA A 91 -34.74 -1.48 -24.83
N CYS A 92 -34.44 -0.48 -23.99
CA CYS A 92 -35.40 0.04 -23.01
C CYS A 92 -36.61 0.71 -23.69
N LEU A 93 -36.42 1.42 -24.82
CA LEU A 93 -37.51 2.04 -25.58
C LEU A 93 -38.43 0.97 -26.23
N VAL A 94 -37.85 -0.10 -26.78
CA VAL A 94 -38.61 -1.21 -27.36
C VAL A 94 -39.39 -1.98 -26.28
N LEU A 95 -38.77 -2.22 -25.12
CA LEU A 95 -39.43 -2.85 -23.97
C LEU A 95 -40.56 -1.98 -23.39
N ALA A 96 -40.39 -0.67 -23.32
CA ALA A 96 -41.43 0.24 -22.86
C ALA A 96 -42.66 0.25 -23.79
N VAL A 97 -42.41 0.18 -25.11
CA VAL A 97 -43.50 0.11 -26.11
C VAL A 97 -44.25 -1.24 -26.06
N LEU A 98 -43.52 -2.35 -25.78
CA LEU A 98 -44.13 -3.68 -25.64
C LEU A 98 -44.88 -3.84 -24.30
N PHE A 99 -44.48 -3.13 -23.24
CA PHE A 99 -45.11 -3.22 -21.91
C PHE A 99 -46.41 -2.40 -21.78
N VAL A 100 -46.57 -1.36 -22.59
CA VAL A 100 -47.80 -0.51 -22.60
C VAL A 100 -48.97 -1.24 -23.35
N GLY A 101 -48.68 -2.35 -24.06
CA GLY A 101 -49.66 -3.08 -24.85
C GLY A 101 -50.34 -4.29 -24.18
N GLN A 102 -49.99 -4.67 -22.94
CA GLN A 102 -50.60 -5.81 -22.27
C GLN A 102 -51.30 -5.37 -20.98
N GLY A 103 -52.60 -5.32 -21.06
CA GLY A 103 -53.50 -4.98 -19.97
C GLY A 103 -53.44 -6.00 -18.81
N THR A 104 -53.69 -5.47 -17.67
CA THR A 104 -53.91 -6.05 -16.36
C THR A 104 -54.71 -7.36 -16.35
N ASP A 105 -54.19 -8.42 -15.75
CA ASP A 105 -54.92 -9.35 -14.94
C ASP A 105 -54.08 -9.81 -13.75
N GLY A 106 -54.59 -9.59 -12.56
CA GLY A 106 -53.94 -9.87 -11.30
C GLY A 106 -53.85 -11.36 -10.98
N ARG A 107 -52.71 -11.71 -10.41
CA ARG A 107 -52.64 -12.79 -9.39
C ARG A 107 -51.42 -12.56 -8.51
N GLU A 108 -51.70 -12.33 -7.24
CA GLU A 108 -50.74 -12.38 -6.14
C GLU A 108 -50.23 -13.83 -6.03
N ASP A 109 -48.96 -14.06 -6.22
CA ASP A 109 -48.23 -15.17 -5.63
C ASP A 109 -46.97 -14.64 -4.96
N ALA A 110 -47.05 -14.62 -3.63
CA ALA A 110 -45.96 -14.35 -2.73
C ALA A 110 -44.95 -15.51 -2.82
N ASP A 111 -43.96 -15.38 -3.66
CA ASP A 111 -42.79 -16.27 -3.63
C ASP A 111 -41.58 -15.46 -3.19
N GLY A 112 -41.18 -15.71 -1.91
CA GLY A 112 -40.07 -15.08 -1.25
C GLY A 112 -38.75 -15.42 -1.96
N ARG A 113 -38.42 -14.68 -3.02
CA ARG A 113 -37.06 -14.67 -3.55
C ARG A 113 -36.16 -13.97 -2.53
N THR A 114 -35.61 -14.75 -1.62
CA THR A 114 -34.35 -14.37 -0.93
C THR A 114 -33.37 -13.96 -2.02
N ALA A 115 -33.11 -12.67 -2.15
CA ALA A 115 -32.02 -12.19 -2.97
C ALA A 115 -30.75 -12.92 -2.46
N ALA A 116 -30.27 -13.88 -3.25
CA ALA A 116 -29.01 -14.53 -2.97
C ALA A 116 -27.94 -13.41 -2.93
N LEU A 117 -27.46 -13.11 -1.75
CA LEU A 117 -26.34 -12.19 -1.58
C LEU A 117 -25.22 -12.69 -2.50
N ALA A 118 -24.72 -11.81 -3.38
CA ALA A 118 -23.59 -12.13 -4.22
C ALA A 118 -22.46 -12.69 -3.34
N PRO A 119 -21.74 -13.75 -3.76
CA PRO A 119 -20.67 -14.32 -2.97
C PRO A 119 -19.67 -13.22 -2.64
N ILE A 120 -19.36 -13.03 -1.35
CA ILE A 120 -18.39 -12.06 -0.88
C ILE A 120 -17.03 -12.46 -1.48
N GLU A 121 -16.52 -11.65 -2.39
CA GLU A 121 -15.21 -11.88 -3.01
C GLU A 121 -14.15 -11.15 -2.20
N ILE A 122 -13.14 -11.90 -1.71
CA ILE A 122 -11.99 -11.35 -0.99
C ILE A 122 -11.05 -10.71 -2.02
N GLN A 123 -10.98 -9.39 -2.03
CA GLN A 123 -10.15 -8.60 -2.95
C GLN A 123 -8.88 -8.09 -2.25
N PRO A 124 -7.79 -7.85 -2.99
CA PRO A 124 -6.65 -7.12 -2.48
C PRO A 124 -7.05 -5.73 -1.98
N GLY A 125 -6.36 -5.24 -0.97
CA GLY A 125 -6.55 -3.90 -0.43
C GLY A 125 -6.29 -2.79 -1.46
N ARG A 126 -6.76 -1.59 -1.12
CA ARG A 126 -6.69 -0.40 -1.98
C ARG A 126 -6.32 0.85 -1.18
N ALA A 127 -6.01 1.95 -1.89
CA ALA A 127 -5.77 3.23 -1.26
C ALA A 127 -7.10 3.81 -0.73
N VAL A 128 -7.30 3.78 0.60
CA VAL A 128 -8.50 4.30 1.26
C VAL A 128 -8.16 4.70 2.70
N ALA A 129 -8.68 5.85 3.13
CA ALA A 129 -8.57 6.34 4.50
C ALA A 129 -9.76 7.22 4.85
N THR A 130 -10.10 7.31 6.14
CA THR A 130 -11.02 8.31 6.66
C THR A 130 -10.22 9.36 7.42
N LEU A 131 -10.30 10.62 7.01
CA LEU A 131 -9.72 11.75 7.73
C LEU A 131 -10.80 12.40 8.59
N THR A 132 -10.64 12.34 9.91
CA THR A 132 -11.47 13.07 10.88
C THR A 132 -10.73 14.33 11.32
N LEU A 133 -11.31 15.49 11.07
CA LEU A 133 -10.76 16.76 11.50
C LEU A 133 -11.02 17.04 12.98
N ALA A 134 -10.28 18.00 13.52
CA ALA A 134 -10.42 18.45 14.91
C ALA A 134 -11.83 18.97 15.28
N ASP A 135 -12.61 19.43 14.32
CA ASP A 135 -14.00 19.87 14.47
C ASP A 135 -15.03 18.74 14.31
N GLY A 136 -14.55 17.49 14.11
CA GLY A 136 -15.39 16.29 13.96
C GLY A 136 -15.87 16.02 12.53
N ARG A 137 -15.59 16.87 11.55
CA ARG A 137 -15.92 16.58 10.14
C ARG A 137 -15.09 15.41 9.64
N GLN A 138 -15.70 14.55 8.82
CA GLN A 138 -15.07 13.39 8.25
C GLN A 138 -15.00 13.48 6.72
N PHE A 139 -13.90 12.99 6.15
CA PHE A 139 -13.65 12.93 4.72
C PHE A 139 -13.13 11.54 4.36
N GLU A 140 -13.81 10.89 3.43
CA GLU A 140 -13.30 9.66 2.81
C GLU A 140 -12.27 10.03 1.75
N LEU A 141 -11.07 9.45 1.88
CA LEU A 141 -9.96 9.67 0.97
C LEU A 141 -9.80 8.40 0.14
N GLU A 142 -10.31 8.41 -1.09
CA GLU A 142 -10.15 7.30 -2.04
C GLU A 142 -9.32 7.76 -3.23
N GLU A 143 -8.35 6.94 -3.65
CA GLU A 143 -7.53 7.07 -4.88
C GLU A 143 -7.12 8.51 -5.28
N MET A 144 -6.99 9.40 -4.29
CA MET A 144 -6.57 10.78 -4.54
C MET A 144 -5.12 10.81 -5.00
N THR A 145 -4.82 11.63 -6.01
CA THR A 145 -3.42 11.85 -6.40
C THR A 145 -2.67 12.60 -5.30
N GLY A 146 -1.34 12.45 -5.24
CA GLY A 146 -0.53 13.18 -4.26
C GLY A 146 -0.70 14.71 -4.33
N ALA A 147 -1.07 15.27 -5.49
CA ALA A 147 -1.38 16.67 -5.67
C ALA A 147 -2.74 17.05 -5.07
N ASP A 148 -3.76 16.21 -5.26
CA ASP A 148 -5.12 16.42 -4.69
C ASP A 148 -5.09 16.34 -3.17
N VAL A 149 -4.36 15.35 -2.63
CA VAL A 149 -4.15 15.20 -1.18
C VAL A 149 -3.46 16.43 -0.60
N ARG A 150 -2.44 16.96 -1.28
CA ARG A 150 -1.73 18.15 -0.82
C ARG A 150 -2.64 19.38 -0.84
N ALA A 151 -3.40 19.60 -1.93
CA ALA A 151 -4.33 20.71 -2.04
C ALA A 151 -5.44 20.66 -0.97
N LEU A 152 -5.99 19.45 -0.72
CA LEU A 152 -6.96 19.21 0.36
C LEU A 152 -6.32 19.51 1.72
N THR A 153 -5.15 18.96 2.00
CA THR A 153 -4.42 19.15 3.26
C THR A 153 -4.12 20.64 3.51
N ASP A 154 -3.62 21.36 2.52
CA ASP A 154 -3.33 22.79 2.62
C ASP A 154 -4.61 23.62 2.83
N SER A 155 -5.71 23.23 2.20
CA SER A 155 -7.02 23.86 2.39
C SER A 155 -7.54 23.64 3.81
N LEU A 156 -7.47 22.40 4.29
CA LEU A 156 -7.93 22.02 5.64
C LEU A 156 -7.09 22.70 6.73
N HIS A 157 -5.77 22.77 6.55
CA HIS A 157 -4.88 23.48 7.48
C HIS A 157 -5.16 24.98 7.53
N ARG A 158 -5.48 25.64 6.41
CA ARG A 158 -5.86 27.06 6.36
C ARG A 158 -7.18 27.33 7.08
N THR A 159 -8.16 26.43 6.92
CA THR A 159 -9.47 26.56 7.57
C THR A 159 -9.36 26.36 9.08
N ALA A 160 -8.50 25.46 9.54
CA ALA A 160 -8.26 25.19 10.96
C ALA A 160 -7.46 26.30 11.67
N ALA A 161 -6.62 27.05 10.94
CA ALA A 161 -5.87 28.20 11.49
C ALA A 161 -6.75 29.35 11.98
N ALA A 162 -8.04 29.36 11.63
CA ALA A 162 -9.01 30.38 12.08
C ALA A 162 -9.59 30.09 13.47
N GLY A 163 -9.23 28.99 14.12
CA GLY A 163 -9.68 28.63 15.47
C GLY A 163 -8.51 28.49 16.44
N ASP A 164 -8.40 29.39 17.39
CA ASP A 164 -7.34 29.47 18.44
C ASP A 164 -7.36 28.33 19.49
N ALA A 165 -7.59 27.07 19.10
CA ALA A 165 -7.49 25.93 20.01
C ALA A 165 -6.08 25.32 19.93
N PRO A 166 -5.18 25.49 20.93
CA PRO A 166 -3.81 25.00 20.91
C PRO A 166 -3.67 23.47 20.93
N SER A 167 -4.76 22.72 20.90
CA SER A 167 -4.79 21.26 21.05
C SER A 167 -5.70 20.57 20.02
N ALA A 168 -5.86 21.15 18.83
CA ALA A 168 -6.67 20.53 17.79
C ALA A 168 -5.92 19.40 17.09
N TYR A 169 -6.49 18.19 17.09
CA TYR A 169 -5.90 17.00 16.44
C TYR A 169 -6.80 16.49 15.33
N ASN A 170 -6.16 16.12 14.23
CA ASN A 170 -6.78 15.33 13.18
C ASN A 170 -6.45 13.84 13.39
N THR A 171 -7.31 12.96 12.87
CA THR A 171 -7.10 11.51 12.90
C THR A 171 -7.26 10.95 11.50
N LEU A 172 -6.29 10.12 11.07
CA LEU A 172 -6.37 9.27 9.89
C LEU A 172 -6.65 7.84 10.35
N ASP A 173 -7.76 7.29 9.91
CA ASP A 173 -8.15 5.90 10.14
C ASP A 173 -8.06 5.12 8.82
N ILE A 174 -7.26 4.06 8.83
CA ILE A 174 -7.10 3.14 7.69
C ILE A 174 -7.85 1.86 8.02
N PRO A 175 -8.88 1.48 7.25
CA PRO A 175 -9.63 0.25 7.50
C PRO A 175 -8.84 -1.00 7.15
N ALA A 176 -9.39 -2.18 7.45
CA ALA A 176 -8.92 -3.43 6.88
C ALA A 176 -9.00 -3.35 5.34
N GLY A 177 -8.02 -3.91 4.63
CA GLY A 177 -7.90 -3.78 3.18
C GLY A 177 -7.55 -2.37 2.70
N GLY A 178 -7.14 -1.47 3.60
CA GLY A 178 -6.73 -0.10 3.25
C GLY A 178 -5.21 0.10 3.33
N GLU A 179 -4.70 1.06 2.59
CA GLU A 179 -3.41 1.71 2.81
C GLU A 179 -3.52 3.17 2.38
N TYR A 180 -2.70 4.05 2.93
CA TYR A 180 -2.73 5.45 2.52
C TYR A 180 -1.38 6.15 2.69
N ALA A 181 -1.03 7.03 1.74
CA ALA A 181 0.14 7.88 1.80
C ALA A 181 -0.28 9.31 2.11
N TYR A 182 0.28 9.90 3.15
CA TYR A 182 -0.08 11.23 3.63
C TYR A 182 1.15 12.08 3.93
N VAL A 183 1.00 13.40 3.80
CA VAL A 183 2.05 14.37 4.15
C VAL A 183 1.57 15.20 5.33
N LEU A 184 2.28 15.12 6.44
CA LEU A 184 2.00 15.87 7.66
C LEU A 184 2.31 17.37 7.49
N PRO A 185 1.80 18.24 8.38
CA PRO A 185 2.00 19.70 8.29
C PRO A 185 3.47 20.16 8.31
N ASP A 186 4.38 19.35 8.86
CA ASP A 186 5.82 19.63 8.88
C ASP A 186 6.58 19.14 7.62
N GLY A 187 5.86 18.57 6.65
CA GLY A 187 6.44 17.97 5.45
C GLY A 187 6.90 16.52 5.62
N THR A 188 6.73 15.91 6.81
CA THR A 188 6.98 14.49 7.03
C THR A 188 6.03 13.66 6.18
N LYS A 189 6.59 12.72 5.39
CA LYS A 189 5.80 11.76 4.62
C LYS A 189 5.54 10.52 5.45
N VAL A 190 4.31 10.07 5.46
CA VAL A 190 3.88 8.86 6.17
C VAL A 190 3.13 7.96 5.20
N ARG A 191 3.46 6.67 5.20
CA ARG A 191 2.61 5.63 4.62
C ARG A 191 1.99 4.84 5.76
N LEU A 192 0.69 4.65 5.71
CA LEU A 192 -0.11 3.96 6.72
C LEU A 192 -0.61 2.66 6.14
N ASN A 193 -0.38 1.55 6.84
CA ASN A 193 -0.83 0.22 6.44
C ASN A 193 -2.26 -0.04 6.93
N SER A 194 -2.85 -1.18 6.55
CA SER A 194 -4.20 -1.58 6.93
C SER A 194 -4.38 -1.61 8.46
N MET A 195 -5.61 -1.31 8.92
CA MET A 195 -5.98 -1.29 10.35
C MET A 195 -5.08 -0.36 11.19
N THR A 196 -4.75 0.82 10.62
CA THR A 196 -3.86 1.79 11.27
C THR A 196 -4.60 3.07 11.58
N ARG A 197 -4.34 3.61 12.77
CA ARG A 197 -4.80 4.95 13.20
C ARG A 197 -3.60 5.83 13.48
N LEU A 198 -3.57 7.01 12.85
CA LEU A 198 -2.59 8.06 13.11
C LEU A 198 -3.30 9.32 13.58
N ARG A 199 -3.00 9.78 14.80
CA ARG A 199 -3.49 11.03 15.36
C ARG A 199 -2.36 12.05 15.39
N TYR A 200 -2.59 13.25 14.82
CA TYR A 200 -1.57 14.29 14.70
C TYR A 200 -2.18 15.69 14.89
N PRO A 201 -1.44 16.66 15.45
CA PRO A 201 -1.95 18.02 15.63
C PRO A 201 -2.09 18.74 14.29
N VAL A 202 -3.08 19.63 14.17
CA VAL A 202 -3.29 20.47 12.98
C VAL A 202 -2.03 21.28 12.66
N HIS A 203 -1.35 21.77 13.70
CA HIS A 203 -0.05 22.43 13.61
C HIS A 203 0.89 21.94 14.70
N PHE A 204 2.14 21.68 14.35
CA PHE A 204 3.18 21.37 15.31
C PHE A 204 3.65 22.68 15.98
N THR A 205 2.94 23.11 17.02
CA THR A 205 3.32 24.23 17.89
C THR A 205 4.28 23.72 18.99
N GLY A 206 4.98 24.58 19.70
CA GLY A 206 5.88 24.16 20.78
C GLY A 206 7.24 23.60 20.33
N SER A 207 7.94 22.90 21.24
CA SER A 207 9.34 22.46 21.09
C SER A 207 9.51 21.08 20.44
N GLU A 208 8.44 20.35 20.18
CA GLU A 208 8.45 19.02 19.59
C GLU A 208 7.33 18.82 18.56
N ARG A 209 7.49 17.82 17.68
CA ARG A 209 6.50 17.37 16.69
C ARG A 209 6.01 16.00 17.13
N ARG A 210 4.82 15.93 17.75
CA ARG A 210 4.31 14.69 18.34
C ARG A 210 3.10 14.17 17.56
N VAL A 211 3.12 12.86 17.25
CA VAL A 211 2.00 12.10 16.68
C VAL A 211 1.74 10.85 17.52
N GLU A 212 0.55 10.28 17.42
CA GLU A 212 0.17 9.04 18.09
C GLU A 212 -0.18 7.99 17.03
N LEU A 213 0.40 6.80 17.16
CA LEU A 213 0.24 5.69 16.21
C LEU A 213 -0.31 4.45 16.90
N GLN A 214 -1.29 3.82 16.25
CA GLN A 214 -1.74 2.45 16.50
C GLN A 214 -1.77 1.73 15.15
N GLY A 215 -1.15 0.56 15.02
CA GLY A 215 -1.04 -0.15 13.76
C GLY A 215 0.36 -0.08 13.14
N GLU A 216 0.48 0.08 11.83
CA GLU A 216 1.77 0.08 11.15
C GLU A 216 1.94 1.28 10.23
N ALA A 217 3.08 1.97 10.37
CA ALA A 217 3.42 3.11 9.55
C ALA A 217 4.91 3.15 9.18
N TYR A 218 5.16 3.57 7.95
CA TYR A 218 6.49 3.94 7.47
C TYR A 218 6.61 5.45 7.43
N PHE A 219 7.65 5.98 8.07
CA PHE A 219 7.91 7.43 8.18
C PHE A 219 9.15 7.83 7.39
N GLU A 220 9.03 8.90 6.62
CA GLU A 220 10.15 9.70 6.10
C GLU A 220 10.08 11.08 6.76
N VAL A 221 10.72 11.21 7.92
CA VAL A 221 10.60 12.41 8.75
C VAL A 221 11.41 13.57 8.17
N ALA A 222 10.75 14.73 8.01
CA ALA A 222 11.41 15.96 7.62
C ALA A 222 12.48 16.36 8.65
N HIS A 223 13.69 16.65 8.17
CA HIS A 223 14.83 16.93 9.06
C HIS A 223 14.66 18.28 9.80
N ASP A 224 14.72 18.23 11.13
CA ASP A 224 14.84 19.40 12.00
C ASP A 224 15.59 19.02 13.28
N ALA A 225 16.85 19.46 13.38
CA ALA A 225 17.73 19.16 14.51
C ALA A 225 17.32 19.86 15.82
N ARG A 226 16.49 20.92 15.73
CA ARG A 226 16.05 21.71 16.89
C ARG A 226 14.70 21.26 17.45
N LYS A 227 13.88 20.58 16.63
CA LYS A 227 12.54 20.20 16.98
C LYS A 227 12.31 18.70 16.72
N PRO A 228 12.51 17.83 17.74
CA PRO A 228 12.37 16.38 17.57
C PRO A 228 10.98 16.00 17.10
N PHE A 229 10.91 14.93 16.29
CA PHE A 229 9.67 14.26 15.91
C PHE A 229 9.48 13.05 16.81
N ILE A 230 8.32 12.95 17.44
CA ILE A 230 8.01 11.91 18.42
C ILE A 230 6.80 11.12 17.94
N VAL A 231 6.97 9.80 17.76
CA VAL A 231 5.88 8.87 17.54
C VAL A 231 5.56 8.18 18.86
N ARG A 232 4.40 8.52 19.44
CA ARG A 232 3.87 7.84 20.61
C ARG A 232 3.13 6.59 20.18
N THR A 233 3.45 5.47 20.80
CA THR A 233 2.80 4.16 20.60
C THR A 233 2.32 3.58 21.93
N GLY A 234 1.60 2.49 21.89
CA GLY A 234 1.21 1.77 23.11
C GLY A 234 2.39 1.22 23.92
N ARG A 235 3.55 1.02 23.26
CA ARG A 235 4.76 0.45 23.89
C ARG A 235 5.79 1.48 24.33
N GLY A 236 5.70 2.71 23.82
CA GLY A 236 6.65 3.77 24.18
C GLY A 236 6.74 4.89 23.14
N ASP A 237 7.64 5.82 23.39
CA ASP A 237 7.88 6.97 22.54
C ASP A 237 9.15 6.75 21.68
N ILE A 238 9.01 6.92 20.36
CA ILE A 238 10.11 6.92 19.39
C ILE A 238 10.46 8.37 19.08
N THR A 239 11.71 8.77 19.31
CA THR A 239 12.22 10.13 19.09
C THR A 239 13.22 10.12 17.94
N VAL A 240 13.01 11.00 16.93
CA VAL A 240 13.87 11.15 15.76
C VAL A 240 14.02 12.62 15.35
N TYR A 241 15.00 12.94 14.48
CA TYR A 241 15.28 14.30 13.99
C TYR A 241 15.25 14.44 12.46
N GLY A 242 15.17 13.32 11.72
CA GLY A 242 15.20 13.27 10.26
C GLY A 242 15.62 11.86 9.84
N THR A 243 14.67 10.94 9.83
CA THR A 243 14.91 9.50 9.89
C THR A 243 13.91 8.79 9.02
N ARG A 244 14.30 7.69 8.36
CA ARG A 244 13.40 6.76 7.70
C ARG A 244 13.31 5.48 8.52
N PHE A 245 12.10 5.07 8.88
CA PHE A 245 11.87 3.90 9.72
C PHE A 245 10.44 3.38 9.58
N ASN A 246 10.25 2.11 9.91
CA ASN A 246 8.94 1.47 10.02
C ASN A 246 8.63 1.17 11.48
N VAL A 247 7.38 1.33 11.87
CA VAL A 247 6.86 0.98 13.20
C VAL A 247 5.64 0.11 13.05
N THR A 248 5.60 -1.00 13.79
CA THR A 248 4.45 -1.90 13.90
C THR A 248 4.01 -1.94 15.36
N ASP A 249 2.77 -1.50 15.64
CA ASP A 249 2.16 -1.47 16.98
C ASP A 249 0.70 -1.95 16.91
N TYR A 250 0.49 -3.17 16.37
CA TYR A 250 -0.81 -3.83 16.41
C TYR A 250 -1.00 -4.57 17.74
N ALA A 251 -2.24 -4.60 18.26
CA ALA A 251 -2.56 -5.29 19.52
C ALA A 251 -2.31 -6.81 19.46
N ASP A 252 -2.44 -7.42 18.28
CA ASP A 252 -2.31 -8.86 18.01
C ASP A 252 -0.94 -9.27 17.48
N SER A 253 0.04 -8.36 17.51
CA SER A 253 1.39 -8.60 16.99
C SER A 253 2.45 -8.01 17.93
N PRO A 254 3.67 -8.58 17.95
CA PRO A 254 4.78 -7.97 18.68
C PRO A 254 5.06 -6.56 18.18
N PHE A 255 5.33 -5.63 19.09
CA PHE A 255 5.82 -4.31 18.72
C PHE A 255 7.18 -4.42 18.03
N ALA A 256 7.35 -3.68 16.95
CA ALA A 256 8.59 -3.65 16.20
C ALA A 256 8.86 -2.23 15.65
N ALA A 257 10.12 -1.78 15.77
CA ALA A 257 10.59 -0.57 15.10
C ALA A 257 11.89 -0.90 14.35
N VAL A 258 11.91 -0.71 13.03
CA VAL A 258 13.10 -0.96 12.21
C VAL A 258 13.62 0.34 11.62
N LEU A 259 14.93 0.58 11.77
CA LEU A 259 15.61 1.77 11.26
C LEU A 259 16.20 1.52 9.88
N VAL A 260 15.79 2.34 8.91
CA VAL A 260 16.31 2.32 7.52
C VAL A 260 17.48 3.29 7.40
N SER A 261 17.31 4.55 7.85
CA SER A 261 18.38 5.57 7.81
C SER A 261 18.17 6.63 8.88
N GLY A 262 19.25 7.22 9.39
CA GLY A 262 19.23 8.20 10.47
C GLY A 262 19.50 7.59 11.84
N SER A 263 18.73 7.98 12.85
CA SER A 263 18.84 7.43 14.22
C SER A 263 17.48 7.45 14.92
N ILE A 264 17.23 6.46 15.78
CA ILE A 264 16.04 6.35 16.65
C ILE A 264 16.51 6.34 18.11
N GLY A 265 15.79 7.07 18.97
CA GLY A 265 15.77 6.84 20.41
C GLY A 265 14.40 6.30 20.81
N PHE A 266 14.34 5.10 21.38
CA PHE A 266 13.10 4.51 21.89
C PHE A 266 13.07 4.52 23.41
N ARG A 267 12.01 5.05 23.98
CA ARG A 267 11.78 5.06 25.44
C ARG A 267 10.53 4.24 25.75
N PRO A 268 10.65 3.10 26.47
CA PRO A 268 9.51 2.27 26.85
C PRO A 268 8.46 3.04 27.67
N ALA A 269 7.18 2.72 27.51
CA ALA A 269 6.08 3.36 28.24
C ALA A 269 6.14 3.09 29.75
N GLN A 270 6.65 1.91 30.15
CA GLN A 270 6.86 1.51 31.56
C GLN A 270 8.03 2.26 32.20
N GLY A 271 8.74 3.13 31.46
CA GLY A 271 9.92 3.81 31.92
C GLY A 271 11.21 3.03 31.60
N GLY A 272 12.35 3.54 32.04
CA GLY A 272 13.65 2.94 31.77
C GLY A 272 14.54 3.82 30.91
N GLN A 273 15.70 3.26 30.51
CA GLN A 273 16.69 3.97 29.70
C GLN A 273 16.25 4.01 28.24
N THR A 274 16.60 5.11 27.56
CA THR A 274 16.39 5.25 26.12
C THR A 274 17.31 4.30 25.35
N VAL A 275 16.72 3.40 24.58
CA VAL A 275 17.44 2.51 23.66
C VAL A 275 17.67 3.25 22.34
N ARG A 276 18.90 3.21 21.83
CA ARG A 276 19.27 3.85 20.56
C ARG A 276 19.46 2.80 19.48
N LEU A 277 18.91 3.06 18.28
CA LEU A 277 19.09 2.22 17.10
C LEU A 277 20.00 2.89 16.08
N ARG A 278 20.74 2.04 15.37
CA ARG A 278 21.51 2.35 14.16
C ARG A 278 20.79 1.79 12.94
N PRO A 279 21.08 2.26 11.73
CA PRO A 279 20.53 1.66 10.50
C PRO A 279 20.72 0.13 10.46
N SER A 280 19.73 -0.57 9.93
CA SER A 280 19.63 -2.04 9.90
C SER A 280 19.42 -2.70 11.27
N GLU A 281 19.03 -1.95 12.30
CA GLU A 281 18.61 -2.53 13.56
C GLU A 281 17.09 -2.53 13.71
N LEU A 282 16.59 -3.63 14.27
CA LEU A 282 15.20 -3.86 14.69
C LEU A 282 15.15 -3.86 16.20
N LEU A 283 14.28 -3.04 16.76
CA LEU A 283 13.88 -3.09 18.15
C LEU A 283 12.54 -3.80 18.26
N THR A 284 12.44 -4.76 19.18
CA THR A 284 11.16 -5.32 19.66
C THR A 284 10.98 -4.96 21.13
N CYS A 285 9.73 -4.77 21.54
CA CYS A 285 9.36 -4.47 22.93
C CYS A 285 8.18 -5.32 23.34
N ASP A 286 8.30 -6.08 24.43
CA ASP A 286 7.22 -6.89 24.99
C ASP A 286 6.23 -6.07 25.85
N ALA A 287 5.25 -6.77 26.44
CA ALA A 287 4.23 -6.14 27.28
C ALA A 287 4.81 -5.55 28.58
N ASP A 288 5.88 -6.13 29.07
CA ASP A 288 6.55 -5.74 30.32
C ASP A 288 7.57 -4.61 30.11
N GLY A 289 7.77 -4.19 28.86
CA GLY A 289 8.71 -3.12 28.47
C GLY A 289 10.15 -3.60 28.23
N HIS A 290 10.40 -4.94 28.21
CA HIS A 290 11.71 -5.45 27.87
C HIS A 290 11.98 -5.24 26.37
N THR A 291 13.12 -4.67 26.09
CA THR A 291 13.51 -4.37 24.71
C THR A 291 14.64 -5.28 24.24
N THR A 292 14.55 -5.73 22.99
CA THR A 292 15.62 -6.46 22.31
C THR A 292 15.98 -5.74 21.01
N VAL A 293 17.28 -5.62 20.72
CA VAL A 293 17.78 -5.04 19.47
C VAL A 293 18.55 -6.11 18.71
N THR A 294 18.19 -6.28 17.43
CA THR A 294 18.84 -7.25 16.53
C THR A 294 19.16 -6.61 15.18
N THR A 295 20.25 -7.03 14.55
CA THR A 295 20.58 -6.61 13.19
C THR A 295 19.74 -7.39 12.18
N VAL A 296 19.09 -6.67 11.26
CA VAL A 296 18.18 -7.24 10.26
C VAL A 296 18.38 -6.59 8.89
N ASP A 297 17.77 -7.18 7.86
CA ASP A 297 17.57 -6.53 6.57
C ASP A 297 16.28 -5.69 6.62
N PRO A 298 16.35 -4.35 6.63
CA PRO A 298 15.17 -3.49 6.75
C PRO A 298 14.16 -3.71 5.62
N SER A 299 14.62 -4.14 4.42
CA SER A 299 13.76 -4.35 3.26
C SER A 299 12.66 -5.39 3.49
N VAL A 300 12.84 -6.30 4.45
CA VAL A 300 11.81 -7.28 4.84
C VAL A 300 10.63 -6.60 5.53
N TYR A 301 10.92 -5.64 6.40
CA TYR A 301 9.93 -4.93 7.20
C TYR A 301 9.29 -3.75 6.46
N THR A 302 9.94 -3.27 5.41
CA THR A 302 9.43 -2.16 4.58
C THR A 302 8.90 -2.62 3.23
N ALA A 303 8.89 -3.92 2.93
CA ALA A 303 8.47 -4.48 1.64
C ALA A 303 7.04 -4.07 1.24
N TRP A 304 6.16 -3.86 2.22
CA TRP A 304 4.78 -3.46 2.01
C TRP A 304 4.67 -2.06 1.37
N VAL A 305 5.63 -1.17 1.63
CA VAL A 305 5.76 0.15 1.00
C VAL A 305 5.94 0.03 -0.53
N ASP A 306 6.56 -1.08 -0.98
CA ASP A 306 6.76 -1.43 -2.39
C ASP A 306 5.74 -2.47 -2.89
N HIS A 307 4.56 -2.53 -2.26
CA HIS A 307 3.45 -3.43 -2.60
C HIS A 307 3.85 -4.92 -2.61
N ARG A 308 4.70 -5.34 -1.68
CA ARG A 308 5.14 -6.73 -1.53
C ARG A 308 4.96 -7.23 -0.10
N PHE A 309 4.66 -8.52 0.03
CA PHE A 309 4.87 -9.25 1.27
C PHE A 309 6.20 -9.98 1.18
N VAL A 310 6.97 -9.95 2.26
CA VAL A 310 8.21 -10.72 2.40
C VAL A 310 8.17 -11.42 3.75
N PHE A 311 8.13 -12.75 3.71
CA PHE A 311 8.13 -13.60 4.89
C PHE A 311 9.44 -14.38 4.98
N ARG A 312 10.05 -14.44 6.13
CA ARG A 312 11.30 -15.20 6.38
C ARG A 312 11.13 -16.06 7.64
N GLY A 313 10.83 -17.36 7.44
CA GLY A 313 10.66 -18.31 8.53
C GLY A 313 9.53 -17.97 9.51
N GLN A 314 8.52 -17.22 9.07
CA GLN A 314 7.38 -16.83 9.90
C GLN A 314 6.40 -18.00 10.01
N THR A 315 5.68 -18.07 11.14
CA THR A 315 4.61 -19.06 11.32
C THR A 315 3.45 -18.75 10.37
N LEU A 316 2.74 -19.79 9.93
CA LEU A 316 1.56 -19.63 9.08
C LEU A 316 0.50 -18.75 9.76
N GLU A 317 0.36 -18.84 11.09
CA GLU A 317 -0.51 -17.95 11.86
C GLU A 317 -0.12 -16.47 11.67
N SER A 318 1.16 -16.11 11.83
CA SER A 318 1.64 -14.74 11.64
C SER A 318 1.45 -14.26 10.19
N ILE A 319 1.70 -15.15 9.22
CA ILE A 319 1.50 -14.86 7.79
C ILE A 319 0.01 -14.59 7.52
N MET A 320 -0.88 -15.48 7.97
CA MET A 320 -2.32 -15.33 7.76
C MET A 320 -2.89 -14.10 8.46
N THR A 321 -2.38 -13.73 9.64
CA THR A 321 -2.73 -12.49 10.34
C THR A 321 -2.33 -11.25 9.52
N THR A 322 -1.14 -11.26 8.92
CA THR A 322 -0.68 -10.17 8.04
C THR A 322 -1.52 -10.06 6.78
N LEU A 323 -1.82 -11.20 6.13
CA LEU A 323 -2.68 -11.24 4.94
C LEU A 323 -4.11 -10.82 5.26
N ALA A 324 -4.64 -11.22 6.42
CA ALA A 324 -5.99 -10.90 6.88
C ALA A 324 -6.23 -9.39 6.97
N ARG A 325 -5.25 -8.62 7.42
CA ARG A 325 -5.35 -7.15 7.46
C ARG A 325 -5.47 -6.52 6.07
N TRP A 326 -4.76 -7.08 5.08
CA TRP A 326 -4.74 -6.53 3.72
C TRP A 326 -5.90 -7.00 2.84
N TYR A 327 -6.31 -8.26 3.00
CA TYR A 327 -7.41 -8.84 2.21
C TYR A 327 -8.75 -8.81 2.93
N ASP A 328 -8.80 -8.31 4.16
CA ASP A 328 -10.00 -8.19 4.99
C ASP A 328 -10.75 -9.52 5.14
N PHE A 329 -10.08 -10.52 5.73
CA PHE A 329 -10.66 -11.82 6.07
C PHE A 329 -10.28 -12.27 7.48
N THR A 330 -10.94 -13.32 7.97
CA THR A 330 -10.63 -13.93 9.27
C THR A 330 -10.03 -15.33 9.04
N PRO A 331 -8.78 -15.60 9.47
CA PRO A 331 -8.22 -16.94 9.40
C PRO A 331 -8.79 -17.84 10.52
N VAL A 332 -9.26 -19.03 10.14
CA VAL A 332 -9.83 -20.03 11.06
C VAL A 332 -8.99 -21.31 10.96
N PHE A 333 -8.12 -21.53 11.93
CA PHE A 333 -7.31 -22.73 11.99
C PHE A 333 -8.05 -23.86 12.72
N ARG A 334 -8.04 -25.06 12.15
CA ARG A 334 -8.59 -26.29 12.74
C ARG A 334 -7.53 -27.18 13.39
N SER A 335 -6.25 -26.81 13.30
CA SER A 335 -5.12 -27.52 13.90
C SER A 335 -4.09 -26.52 14.44
N ASP A 336 -3.57 -26.78 15.62
CA ASP A 336 -2.49 -25.99 16.24
C ASP A 336 -1.14 -26.26 15.57
N GLU A 337 -0.95 -27.46 14.97
CA GLU A 337 0.24 -27.79 14.20
C GLU A 337 0.31 -26.91 12.95
N ALA A 338 -0.83 -26.71 12.25
CA ALA A 338 -0.91 -25.85 11.08
C ALA A 338 -0.49 -24.40 11.40
N ARG A 339 -0.86 -23.87 12.57
CA ARG A 339 -0.45 -22.53 13.02
C ARG A 339 1.06 -22.35 13.04
N ARG A 340 1.79 -23.40 13.49
CA ARG A 340 3.23 -23.36 13.74
C ARG A 340 4.10 -23.62 12.52
N ILE A 341 3.53 -24.06 11.39
CA ILE A 341 4.28 -24.28 10.15
C ILE A 341 5.00 -22.99 9.77
N ARG A 342 6.31 -23.09 9.51
CA ARG A 342 7.13 -21.95 9.15
C ARG A 342 7.33 -21.87 7.65
N LEU A 343 7.04 -20.71 7.07
CA LEU A 343 7.15 -20.47 5.65
C LEU A 343 8.00 -19.24 5.37
N SER A 344 8.62 -19.25 4.18
CA SER A 344 9.33 -18.10 3.62
C SER A 344 8.85 -17.88 2.20
N GLY A 345 8.73 -16.61 1.80
CA GLY A 345 8.30 -16.29 0.43
C GLY A 345 8.23 -14.79 0.18
N ARG A 346 8.06 -14.46 -1.09
CA ARG A 346 7.80 -13.09 -1.56
C ARG A 346 6.55 -13.11 -2.42
N LEU A 347 5.61 -12.25 -2.12
CA LEU A 347 4.29 -12.20 -2.76
C LEU A 347 3.98 -10.76 -3.17
N ASN A 348 3.23 -10.59 -4.26
CA ASN A 348 2.69 -9.29 -4.63
C ASN A 348 1.42 -9.02 -3.81
N ARG A 349 1.28 -7.84 -3.21
CA ARG A 349 0.10 -7.46 -2.41
C ARG A 349 -1.18 -7.36 -3.24
N HIS A 350 -1.08 -7.09 -4.54
CA HIS A 350 -2.23 -7.01 -5.44
C HIS A 350 -2.56 -8.32 -6.16
N GLU A 351 -1.92 -9.44 -5.76
CA GLU A 351 -2.25 -10.77 -6.30
C GLU A 351 -3.61 -11.24 -5.77
N ASP A 352 -4.32 -12.06 -6.55
CA ASP A 352 -5.55 -12.71 -6.09
C ASP A 352 -5.23 -13.65 -4.92
N ILE A 353 -5.94 -13.52 -3.80
CA ILE A 353 -5.74 -14.35 -2.60
C ILE A 353 -5.79 -15.86 -2.93
N ARG A 354 -6.62 -16.29 -3.89
CA ARG A 354 -6.74 -17.68 -4.31
C ARG A 354 -5.44 -18.24 -4.90
N VAL A 355 -4.64 -17.39 -5.55
CA VAL A 355 -3.32 -17.78 -6.09
C VAL A 355 -2.36 -18.03 -4.93
N LEU A 356 -2.38 -17.15 -3.92
CA LEU A 356 -1.55 -17.28 -2.72
C LEU A 356 -1.90 -18.54 -1.94
N LEU A 357 -3.20 -18.79 -1.70
CA LEU A 357 -3.66 -19.95 -0.95
C LEU A 357 -3.28 -21.26 -1.66
N ARG A 358 -3.45 -21.36 -2.97
CA ARG A 358 -3.00 -22.54 -3.74
C ARG A 358 -1.50 -22.80 -3.62
N SER A 359 -0.70 -21.74 -3.59
CA SER A 359 0.75 -21.88 -3.38
C SER A 359 1.07 -22.45 -1.99
N TYR A 360 0.31 -22.03 -0.98
CA TYR A 360 0.46 -22.57 0.38
C TYR A 360 -0.04 -24.02 0.49
N GLU A 361 -1.17 -24.37 -0.15
CA GLU A 361 -1.65 -25.76 -0.27
C GLU A 361 -0.57 -26.67 -0.84
N ALA A 362 0.00 -26.29 -2.00
CA ALA A 362 1.05 -27.05 -2.66
C ALA A 362 2.33 -27.23 -1.81
N THR A 363 2.62 -26.26 -0.94
CA THR A 363 3.84 -26.27 -0.13
C THR A 363 3.66 -27.00 1.20
N THR A 364 2.47 -26.93 1.80
CA THR A 364 2.22 -27.40 3.16
C THR A 364 1.40 -28.69 3.23
N GLY A 365 0.69 -29.05 2.17
CA GLY A 365 -0.30 -30.13 2.17
C GLY A 365 -1.61 -29.79 2.91
N LEU A 366 -1.73 -28.55 3.44
CA LEU A 366 -2.97 -28.08 4.09
C LEU A 366 -4.02 -27.74 3.02
N THR A 367 -5.28 -27.70 3.45
CA THR A 367 -6.40 -27.24 2.62
C THR A 367 -6.90 -25.89 3.12
N PHE A 368 -7.11 -24.94 2.18
CA PHE A 368 -7.64 -23.60 2.48
C PHE A 368 -8.99 -23.42 1.80
N ARG A 369 -10.07 -23.24 2.57
CA ARG A 369 -11.42 -23.01 2.09
C ARG A 369 -11.89 -21.61 2.39
N ILE A 370 -12.40 -20.90 1.37
CA ILE A 370 -12.98 -19.58 1.54
C ILE A 370 -14.47 -19.75 1.83
N GLU A 371 -14.90 -19.31 3.01
CA GLU A 371 -16.29 -19.34 3.48
C GLU A 371 -16.74 -17.92 3.86
N GLY A 372 -17.27 -17.19 2.88
CA GLY A 372 -17.54 -15.77 3.02
C GLY A 372 -16.25 -14.97 3.24
N ARG A 373 -16.13 -14.28 4.38
CA ARG A 373 -14.89 -13.61 4.82
C ARG A 373 -14.00 -14.47 5.69
N ASN A 374 -14.30 -15.74 5.88
CA ASN A 374 -13.43 -16.65 6.62
C ASN A 374 -12.58 -17.47 5.67
N ILE A 375 -11.31 -17.70 6.02
CA ILE A 375 -10.45 -18.69 5.39
C ILE A 375 -10.19 -19.79 6.39
N VAL A 376 -10.83 -20.94 6.17
CA VAL A 376 -10.74 -22.13 7.03
C VAL A 376 -9.54 -22.96 6.57
N ILE A 377 -8.64 -23.27 7.51
CA ILE A 377 -7.37 -23.96 7.29
C ILE A 377 -7.44 -25.31 8.01
N THR A 378 -7.34 -26.39 7.23
CA THR A 378 -7.40 -27.78 7.71
C THR A 378 -6.17 -28.57 7.25
N PRO A 379 -5.79 -29.61 8.03
CA PRO A 379 -4.77 -30.57 7.59
C PRO A 379 -5.12 -31.28 6.30
#